data_cd14e95c9e224bc626abc47e0166cc28
#
_entry.id   cd14e95c9e224bc626abc47e0166cc28
#
_cell.length_a   1.000
_cell.length_b   1.000
_cell.length_c   1.000
_cell.angle_alpha   90.00
_cell.angle_beta   90.00
_cell.angle_gamma   90.00
#
_symmetry.space_group_name_H-M   'P 1'
#
loop_
_entity.id
_entity.type
_entity.pdbx_description
1 polymer ?
#
loop_
_entity_poly.entity_id
_entity_poly.type
_entity_poly.pdbx_seq_one_letter_code
_entity_poly.pdbx_strand_id
1 'polypeptide(L)'
;MRRALLIGINNYPGTLRLGGCIEDIHCLKDAIERHGNGEKNFGVKLLEDVQTSEEIMKNIIELFHDDADVALLYFSGHGYVGATGAEIVTPQDVLNSGSYYKGIQMNDIMKIVHKSKVKNKIIILDCCHSGQIGKFDITDTTSVLGEGISILTACREDESAMEAGGHGLFTELLCSALQGGAADFNGNITIGSIYAYIDRSFGEWEQRPVFKTNVSAFVSLKKVEPKVPLSIFRELPNLFSSQDEIHSLDPSYEYTNCPEEQHKLVKPYANKDNVNKFKQLQQLQSIGLVEPVEEQYMYFAAMNSTGCRLTPLGKHYWRLVKNDNI
;
A
#
# COMPACT_ATOMS: atom_id res chain seq x y z
N MET A 1 1.99 -3.97 -20.14
CA MET A 1 0.83 -4.80 -19.72
C MET A 1 0.98 -5.15 -18.25
N ARG A 2 -0.13 -5.14 -17.48
CA ARG A 2 -0.16 -5.46 -16.03
C ARG A 2 -1.17 -6.57 -15.81
N ARG A 3 -0.77 -7.63 -15.12
CA ARG A 3 -1.63 -8.81 -14.90
C ARG A 3 -1.49 -9.31 -13.46
N ALA A 4 -2.60 -9.83 -12.92
CA ALA A 4 -2.66 -10.39 -11.57
C ALA A 4 -3.36 -11.76 -11.60
N LEU A 5 -2.84 -12.68 -10.81
CA LEU A 5 -3.46 -13.96 -10.47
C LEU A 5 -3.74 -13.96 -8.98
N LEU A 6 -5.03 -14.03 -8.62
CA LEU A 6 -5.48 -14.04 -7.24
C LEU A 6 -6.11 -15.40 -6.97
N ILE A 7 -5.61 -16.08 -5.95
CA ILE A 7 -6.00 -17.44 -5.58
C ILE A 7 -6.53 -17.43 -4.16
N GLY A 8 -7.77 -17.87 -3.97
CA GLY A 8 -8.42 -18.01 -2.67
C GLY A 8 -8.97 -19.42 -2.51
N ILE A 9 -8.66 -20.09 -1.39
CA ILE A 9 -9.14 -21.44 -1.10
C ILE A 9 -9.76 -21.49 0.28
N ASN A 10 -11.08 -21.70 0.34
CA ASN A 10 -11.85 -21.91 1.56
C ASN A 10 -12.14 -23.39 1.82
N ASN A 11 -12.41 -24.16 0.76
CA ASN A 11 -12.99 -25.50 0.85
C ASN A 11 -11.95 -26.59 1.08
N TYR A 12 -11.17 -26.47 2.15
CA TYR A 12 -10.33 -27.56 2.63
C TYR A 12 -11.17 -28.64 3.36
N PRO A 13 -10.69 -29.90 3.38
CA PRO A 13 -11.43 -31.00 4.02
C PRO A 13 -11.48 -30.89 5.54
N GLY A 14 -12.62 -31.30 6.11
CA GLY A 14 -12.80 -31.42 7.56
C GLY A 14 -12.68 -30.10 8.32
N THR A 15 -11.88 -30.10 9.38
CA THR A 15 -11.67 -28.94 10.27
C THR A 15 -10.71 -27.89 9.69
N LEU A 16 -10.13 -28.15 8.53
CA LEU A 16 -9.21 -27.21 7.85
C LEU A 16 -9.94 -26.20 6.97
N ARG A 17 -11.27 -26.23 6.92
CA ARG A 17 -12.06 -25.26 6.16
C ARG A 17 -11.79 -23.83 6.65
N LEU A 18 -11.59 -22.90 5.69
CA LEU A 18 -11.44 -21.47 5.92
C LEU A 18 -12.70 -20.71 5.48
N GLY A 19 -12.83 -19.46 5.88
CA GLY A 19 -14.02 -18.65 5.61
C GLY A 19 -13.76 -17.37 4.78
N GLY A 20 -12.56 -16.78 4.85
CA GLY A 20 -12.29 -15.45 4.31
C GLY A 20 -11.58 -15.38 2.95
N CYS A 21 -10.92 -16.48 2.51
CA CYS A 21 -9.98 -16.41 1.37
C CYS A 21 -10.63 -16.02 0.03
N ILE A 22 -11.88 -16.41 -0.19
CA ILE A 22 -12.61 -16.03 -1.43
C ILE A 22 -12.97 -14.55 -1.38
N GLU A 23 -13.44 -14.05 -0.25
CA GLU A 23 -13.76 -12.64 -0.03
C GLU A 23 -12.51 -11.77 -0.20
N ASP A 24 -11.35 -12.23 0.30
CA ASP A 24 -10.06 -11.56 0.18
C ASP A 24 -9.68 -11.31 -1.29
N ILE A 25 -9.80 -12.33 -2.15
CA ILE A 25 -9.44 -12.17 -3.57
C ILE A 25 -10.42 -11.27 -4.33
N HIS A 26 -11.69 -11.23 -3.95
CA HIS A 26 -12.65 -10.29 -4.52
C HIS A 26 -12.36 -8.86 -4.07
N CYS A 27 -12.13 -8.63 -2.77
CA CYS A 27 -11.73 -7.33 -2.25
C CYS A 27 -10.47 -6.82 -2.95
N LEU A 28 -9.44 -7.66 -3.08
CA LEU A 28 -8.21 -7.28 -3.74
C LEU A 28 -8.40 -7.02 -5.25
N LYS A 29 -9.21 -7.82 -5.94
CA LYS A 29 -9.57 -7.57 -7.35
C LYS A 29 -10.17 -6.17 -7.51
N ASP A 30 -11.19 -5.85 -6.71
CA ASP A 30 -11.88 -4.55 -6.78
C ASP A 30 -10.90 -3.39 -6.47
N ALA A 31 -9.95 -3.63 -5.56
CA ALA A 31 -8.95 -2.64 -5.20
C ALA A 31 -7.92 -2.38 -6.31
N ILE A 32 -7.55 -3.39 -7.16
CA ILE A 32 -6.45 -3.24 -8.14
C ILE A 32 -6.89 -3.17 -9.59
N GLU A 33 -8.11 -3.61 -9.94
CA GLU A 33 -8.57 -3.70 -11.33
C GLU A 33 -8.55 -2.35 -12.04
N ARG A 34 -8.83 -1.26 -11.30
CA ARG A 34 -8.87 0.11 -11.81
C ARG A 34 -8.06 1.07 -10.95
N HIS A 35 -7.56 2.12 -11.58
CA HIS A 35 -7.05 3.32 -10.93
C HIS A 35 -8.18 4.14 -10.29
N GLY A 36 -7.85 5.09 -9.42
CA GLY A 36 -8.82 5.96 -8.77
C GLY A 36 -9.63 6.83 -9.74
N ASN A 37 -9.09 7.11 -10.93
CA ASN A 37 -9.79 7.81 -12.02
C ASN A 37 -10.67 6.89 -12.89
N GLY A 38 -10.82 5.60 -12.54
CA GLY A 38 -11.62 4.62 -13.26
C GLY A 38 -10.94 3.96 -14.47
N GLU A 39 -9.73 4.37 -14.87
CA GLU A 39 -8.97 3.71 -15.94
C GLU A 39 -8.57 2.28 -15.54
N LYS A 40 -8.50 1.39 -16.55
CA LYS A 40 -8.05 0.02 -16.33
C LYS A 40 -6.61 -0.01 -15.82
N ASN A 41 -6.37 -0.86 -14.82
CA ASN A 41 -5.05 -1.04 -14.21
C ASN A 41 -4.55 -2.46 -14.43
N PHE A 42 -5.03 -3.46 -13.69
CA PHE A 42 -4.66 -4.86 -13.88
C PHE A 42 -5.70 -5.65 -14.68
N GLY A 43 -5.23 -6.56 -15.55
CA GLY A 43 -6.02 -7.70 -15.98
C GLY A 43 -5.95 -8.75 -14.88
N VAL A 44 -7.07 -9.03 -14.21
CA VAL A 44 -7.14 -9.92 -13.04
C VAL A 44 -7.75 -11.26 -13.44
N LYS A 45 -7.08 -12.36 -13.06
CA LYS A 45 -7.59 -13.73 -13.11
C LYS A 45 -7.83 -14.22 -11.69
N LEU A 46 -9.03 -14.70 -11.40
CA LEU A 46 -9.38 -15.30 -10.12
C LEU A 46 -9.32 -16.83 -10.23
N LEU A 47 -8.83 -17.47 -9.19
CA LEU A 47 -8.97 -18.90 -8.95
C LEU A 47 -9.60 -19.10 -7.58
N GLU A 48 -10.82 -19.61 -7.58
CA GLU A 48 -11.65 -19.85 -6.39
C GLU A 48 -11.71 -21.34 -6.09
N ASP A 49 -11.38 -21.72 -4.86
CA ASP A 49 -11.50 -23.10 -4.37
C ASP A 49 -10.85 -24.16 -5.27
N VAL A 50 -9.72 -23.81 -5.88
CA VAL A 50 -8.96 -24.73 -6.74
C VAL A 50 -8.55 -25.96 -5.95
N GLN A 51 -8.79 -27.14 -6.53
CA GLN A 51 -8.61 -28.41 -5.85
C GLN A 51 -7.21 -28.97 -5.96
N THR A 52 -6.45 -28.60 -7.00
CA THR A 52 -5.19 -29.27 -7.34
C THR A 52 -4.00 -28.32 -7.47
N SER A 53 -2.85 -28.76 -6.99
CA SER A 53 -1.57 -28.07 -7.16
C SER A 53 -1.17 -27.92 -8.63
N GLU A 54 -1.55 -28.85 -9.50
CA GLU A 54 -1.27 -28.78 -10.95
C GLU A 54 -1.95 -27.58 -11.61
N GLU A 55 -3.23 -27.33 -11.27
CA GLU A 55 -3.98 -26.20 -11.82
C GLU A 55 -3.38 -24.87 -11.38
N ILE A 56 -3.02 -24.74 -10.10
CA ILE A 56 -2.34 -23.54 -9.57
C ILE A 56 -1.03 -23.31 -10.30
N MET A 57 -0.16 -24.33 -10.41
CA MET A 57 1.15 -24.23 -11.07
C MET A 57 1.03 -23.85 -12.54
N LYS A 58 0.06 -24.39 -13.27
CA LYS A 58 -0.22 -24.00 -14.66
C LYS A 58 -0.51 -22.50 -14.77
N ASN A 59 -1.35 -21.98 -13.89
CA ASN A 59 -1.72 -20.56 -13.87
C ASN A 59 -0.56 -19.64 -13.43
N ILE A 60 0.29 -20.08 -12.49
CA ILE A 60 1.51 -19.36 -12.11
C ILE A 60 2.49 -19.30 -13.29
N ILE A 61 2.69 -20.40 -14.01
CA ILE A 61 3.53 -20.42 -15.21
C ILE A 61 2.98 -19.44 -16.25
N GLU A 62 1.68 -19.45 -16.53
CA GLU A 62 1.02 -18.51 -17.45
C GLU A 62 1.21 -17.05 -17.01
N LEU A 63 1.07 -16.75 -15.71
CA LEU A 63 1.26 -15.41 -15.14
C LEU A 63 2.66 -14.85 -15.45
N PHE A 64 3.69 -15.67 -15.35
CA PHE A 64 5.09 -15.25 -15.48
C PHE A 64 5.74 -15.59 -16.84
N HIS A 65 4.99 -16.15 -17.80
CA HIS A 65 5.55 -16.65 -19.07
C HIS A 65 6.01 -15.54 -20.02
N ASP A 66 5.15 -14.56 -20.29
CA ASP A 66 5.41 -13.52 -21.28
C ASP A 66 5.91 -12.21 -20.65
N ASP A 67 6.46 -11.32 -21.50
CA ASP A 67 6.86 -9.99 -21.10
C ASP A 67 5.66 -9.19 -20.55
N ALA A 68 5.85 -8.58 -19.40
CA ALA A 68 4.89 -7.67 -18.79
C ALA A 68 5.62 -6.61 -17.95
N ASP A 69 4.96 -5.47 -17.72
CA ASP A 69 5.52 -4.45 -16.82
C ASP A 69 5.37 -4.87 -15.37
N VAL A 70 4.22 -5.50 -15.01
CA VAL A 70 3.95 -6.01 -13.67
C VAL A 70 3.19 -7.33 -13.76
N ALA A 71 3.64 -8.33 -13.02
CA ALA A 71 2.89 -9.55 -12.70
C ALA A 71 2.75 -9.67 -11.19
N LEU A 72 1.52 -9.81 -10.71
CA LEU A 72 1.18 -9.93 -9.29
C LEU A 72 0.54 -11.30 -9.04
N LEU A 73 1.16 -12.07 -8.15
CA LEU A 73 0.60 -13.30 -7.58
C LEU A 73 0.12 -13.01 -6.17
N TYR A 74 -1.14 -13.29 -5.87
CA TYR A 74 -1.68 -13.27 -4.53
C TYR A 74 -2.27 -14.64 -4.20
N PHE A 75 -2.04 -15.11 -2.97
CA PHE A 75 -2.60 -16.35 -2.46
C PHE A 75 -3.15 -16.13 -1.05
N SER A 76 -4.39 -16.56 -0.83
CA SER A 76 -5.03 -16.69 0.49
C SER A 76 -5.51 -18.11 0.68
N GLY A 77 -5.03 -18.78 1.74
CA GLY A 77 -5.29 -20.19 2.01
C GLY A 77 -4.31 -20.79 3.00
N HIS A 78 -4.23 -22.13 3.04
CA HIS A 78 -3.27 -22.81 3.88
C HIS A 78 -1.87 -22.87 3.27
N GLY A 79 -0.88 -22.54 4.12
CA GLY A 79 0.52 -22.80 3.89
C GLY A 79 1.05 -23.84 4.88
N TYR A 80 2.12 -24.53 4.50
CA TYR A 80 2.80 -25.52 5.33
C TYR A 80 4.31 -25.36 5.18
N VAL A 81 5.06 -25.66 6.25
CA VAL A 81 6.52 -25.78 6.17
C VAL A 81 6.89 -27.25 6.29
N GLY A 82 7.30 -27.80 5.17
CA GLY A 82 7.85 -29.16 5.07
C GLY A 82 9.35 -29.19 5.33
N ALA A 83 9.93 -30.38 5.22
CA ALA A 83 11.38 -30.59 5.38
C ALA A 83 12.22 -29.86 4.29
N THR A 84 11.59 -29.47 3.18
CA THR A 84 12.22 -28.84 2.00
C THR A 84 11.87 -27.35 1.85
N GLY A 85 11.15 -26.77 2.83
CA GLY A 85 10.76 -25.36 2.84
C GLY A 85 9.25 -25.13 2.85
N ALA A 86 8.85 -23.90 2.59
CA ALA A 86 7.45 -23.47 2.59
C ALA A 86 6.70 -23.97 1.37
N GLU A 87 5.46 -24.38 1.55
CA GLU A 87 4.58 -24.94 0.53
C GLU A 87 3.17 -24.30 0.58
N ILE A 88 2.58 -24.06 -0.57
CA ILE A 88 1.16 -23.77 -0.71
C ILE A 88 0.42 -25.11 -0.81
N VAL A 89 -0.64 -25.27 -0.03
CA VAL A 89 -1.39 -26.53 0.09
C VAL A 89 -2.77 -26.40 -0.55
N THR A 90 -3.19 -27.39 -1.33
CA THR A 90 -4.53 -27.49 -1.91
C THR A 90 -5.40 -28.51 -1.16
N PRO A 91 -6.72 -28.50 -1.34
CA PRO A 91 -7.59 -29.51 -0.73
C PRO A 91 -7.20 -30.95 -1.09
N GLN A 92 -6.78 -31.20 -2.33
CA GLN A 92 -6.37 -32.54 -2.75
C GLN A 92 -5.04 -32.99 -2.13
N ASP A 93 -4.10 -32.06 -1.89
CA ASP A 93 -2.85 -32.35 -1.21
C ASP A 93 -3.12 -32.82 0.23
N VAL A 94 -4.10 -32.21 0.90
CA VAL A 94 -4.59 -32.61 2.23
C VAL A 94 -5.18 -34.02 2.21
N LEU A 95 -6.01 -34.35 1.22
CA LEU A 95 -6.65 -35.65 1.10
C LEU A 95 -5.67 -36.78 0.78
N ASN A 96 -4.63 -36.49 -0.01
CA ASN A 96 -3.67 -37.47 -0.49
C ASN A 96 -2.53 -37.75 0.52
N SER A 97 -2.36 -36.91 1.52
CA SER A 97 -1.25 -37.03 2.46
C SER A 97 -1.74 -37.60 3.79
N GLY A 98 -1.24 -38.74 4.22
CA GLY A 98 -1.53 -39.29 5.54
C GLY A 98 -1.05 -38.35 6.66
N SER A 99 0.27 -38.29 6.93
CA SER A 99 0.84 -37.44 8.00
C SER A 99 1.67 -36.25 7.49
N TYR A 100 1.89 -36.14 6.18
CA TYR A 100 2.71 -35.08 5.59
C TYR A 100 2.03 -34.54 4.32
N TYR A 101 1.73 -33.26 4.30
CA TYR A 101 1.24 -32.58 3.09
C TYR A 101 2.38 -32.43 2.09
N LYS A 102 2.08 -32.63 0.80
CA LYS A 102 3.00 -32.36 -0.30
C LYS A 102 2.30 -31.38 -1.24
N GLY A 103 2.51 -30.10 -0.96
CA GLY A 103 1.95 -29.01 -1.74
C GLY A 103 2.92 -28.46 -2.79
N ILE A 104 2.65 -27.25 -3.25
CA ILE A 104 3.50 -26.50 -4.16
C ILE A 104 4.63 -25.83 -3.37
N GLN A 105 5.86 -26.22 -3.65
CA GLN A 105 7.01 -25.62 -2.97
C GLN A 105 7.25 -24.19 -3.44
N MET A 106 7.47 -23.28 -2.51
CA MET A 106 7.82 -21.89 -2.81
C MET A 106 9.10 -21.80 -3.67
N ASN A 107 10.06 -22.71 -3.47
CA ASN A 107 11.26 -22.78 -4.29
C ASN A 107 10.95 -23.03 -5.77
N ASP A 108 9.91 -23.80 -6.11
CA ASP A 108 9.54 -24.04 -7.49
C ASP A 108 8.84 -22.82 -8.10
N ILE A 109 7.99 -22.14 -7.34
CA ILE A 109 7.43 -20.84 -7.74
C ILE A 109 8.56 -19.84 -7.98
N MET A 110 9.54 -19.74 -7.09
CA MET A 110 10.66 -18.82 -7.23
C MET A 110 11.55 -19.12 -8.43
N LYS A 111 11.74 -20.39 -8.81
CA LYS A 111 12.46 -20.77 -10.04
C LYS A 111 11.75 -20.24 -11.31
N ILE A 112 10.41 -20.26 -11.33
CA ILE A 112 9.61 -19.70 -12.43
C ILE A 112 9.77 -18.18 -12.45
N VAL A 113 9.62 -17.52 -11.30
CA VAL A 113 9.71 -16.07 -11.12
C VAL A 113 11.10 -15.53 -11.52
N HIS A 114 12.18 -16.23 -11.13
CA HIS A 114 13.55 -15.86 -11.51
C HIS A 114 13.82 -15.97 -13.01
N LYS A 115 13.22 -16.95 -13.70
CA LYS A 115 13.37 -17.14 -15.16
C LYS A 115 12.48 -16.19 -15.96
N SER A 116 11.51 -15.55 -15.33
CA SER A 116 10.53 -14.67 -15.97
C SER A 116 11.17 -13.38 -16.48
N LYS A 117 10.75 -12.93 -17.67
CA LYS A 117 11.12 -11.65 -18.28
C LYS A 117 10.24 -10.48 -17.83
N VAL A 118 9.25 -10.73 -16.98
CA VAL A 118 8.44 -9.67 -16.36
C VAL A 118 9.33 -8.69 -15.61
N LYS A 119 9.13 -7.39 -15.80
CA LYS A 119 9.97 -6.36 -15.17
C LYS A 119 9.81 -6.31 -13.66
N ASN A 120 8.55 -6.29 -13.19
CA ASN A 120 8.22 -6.21 -11.76
C ASN A 120 7.37 -7.42 -11.37
N LYS A 121 7.91 -8.29 -10.54
CA LYS A 121 7.31 -9.54 -10.07
C LYS A 121 6.95 -9.38 -8.61
N ILE A 122 5.66 -9.41 -8.29
CA ILE A 122 5.14 -9.19 -6.94
C ILE A 122 4.43 -10.43 -6.48
N ILE A 123 4.82 -10.92 -5.31
CA ILE A 123 4.22 -12.09 -4.66
C ILE A 123 3.70 -11.63 -3.31
N ILE A 124 2.41 -11.85 -3.06
CA ILE A 124 1.74 -11.53 -1.80
C ILE A 124 1.11 -12.82 -1.27
N LEU A 125 1.45 -13.20 -0.05
CA LEU A 125 0.98 -14.43 0.57
C LEU A 125 0.24 -14.12 1.86
N ASP A 126 -1.06 -14.36 1.86
CA ASP A 126 -1.92 -14.32 3.04
C ASP A 126 -2.24 -15.76 3.47
N CYS A 127 -1.33 -16.34 4.24
CA CYS A 127 -1.45 -17.72 4.69
C CYS A 127 -1.75 -17.73 6.18
N CYS A 128 -3.00 -18.08 6.52
CA CYS A 128 -3.42 -18.29 7.90
C CYS A 128 -2.81 -19.56 8.47
N HIS A 129 -2.33 -19.52 9.73
CA HIS A 129 -1.84 -20.68 10.44
C HIS A 129 -2.93 -21.26 11.33
N SER A 130 -3.48 -22.43 11.00
CA SER A 130 -4.12 -23.27 12.01
C SER A 130 -3.02 -23.95 12.83
N GLY A 131 -3.11 -23.94 14.15
CA GLY A 131 -2.04 -24.26 15.13
C GLY A 131 -1.27 -25.58 15.00
N GLN A 132 -1.37 -26.32 13.91
CA GLN A 132 -0.59 -27.51 13.57
C GLN A 132 0.00 -27.48 12.16
N ILE A 133 -0.40 -26.53 11.30
CA ILE A 133 0.09 -26.42 9.93
C ILE A 133 1.09 -25.27 9.91
N GLY A 134 2.33 -25.64 9.83
CA GLY A 134 3.51 -24.92 10.20
C GLY A 134 3.87 -23.64 9.43
N LYS A 135 4.99 -23.15 9.74
CA LYS A 135 5.70 -21.93 9.48
C LYS A 135 6.09 -21.74 8.02
N PHE A 136 5.82 -20.57 7.42
CA PHE A 136 6.46 -20.19 6.17
C PHE A 136 7.90 -19.75 6.41
N ASP A 137 8.82 -20.66 6.26
CA ASP A 137 10.22 -20.31 6.26
C ASP A 137 10.65 -19.88 4.85
N ILE A 138 10.47 -18.59 4.54
CA ILE A 138 11.17 -17.95 3.41
C ILE A 138 12.62 -17.63 3.86
N THR A 139 12.96 -17.99 5.07
CA THR A 139 14.19 -17.66 5.75
C THR A 139 15.18 -18.82 5.80
N ASP A 140 15.71 -19.20 4.66
CA ASP A 140 17.15 -19.37 4.70
C ASP A 140 17.72 -17.95 4.80
N THR A 141 18.61 -17.72 5.72
CA THR A 141 19.28 -16.44 6.02
C THR A 141 19.97 -15.80 4.80
N THR A 142 19.88 -16.41 3.63
CA THR A 142 20.47 -16.00 2.35
C THR A 142 19.51 -16.19 1.17
N SER A 143 18.30 -15.58 1.20
CA SER A 143 17.46 -15.57 0.02
C SER A 143 18.00 -14.57 -1.00
N VAL A 144 18.64 -15.05 -2.06
CA VAL A 144 19.03 -14.23 -3.21
C VAL A 144 17.77 -13.96 -4.03
N LEU A 145 17.22 -12.74 -3.93
CA LEU A 145 16.14 -12.29 -4.81
C LEU A 145 16.76 -11.78 -6.13
N GLY A 146 16.24 -12.25 -7.25
CA GLY A 146 16.54 -11.66 -8.57
C GLY A 146 16.00 -10.23 -8.66
N GLU A 147 16.52 -9.46 -9.61
CA GLU A 147 16.07 -8.08 -9.86
C GLU A 147 14.58 -8.01 -10.22
N GLY A 148 13.90 -6.97 -9.73
CA GLY A 148 12.49 -6.72 -9.98
C GLY A 148 11.53 -7.60 -9.17
N ILE A 149 12.01 -8.31 -8.14
CA ILE A 149 11.17 -9.18 -7.29
C ILE A 149 10.87 -8.49 -5.96
N SER A 150 9.59 -8.53 -5.57
CA SER A 150 9.10 -8.12 -4.25
C SER A 150 8.18 -9.19 -3.69
N ILE A 151 8.39 -9.56 -2.42
CA ILE A 151 7.58 -10.55 -1.69
C ILE A 151 7.06 -9.89 -0.41
N LEU A 152 5.76 -10.00 -0.18
CA LEU A 152 5.08 -9.55 1.03
C LEU A 152 4.27 -10.71 1.61
N THR A 153 4.44 -11.01 2.90
CA THR A 153 3.71 -12.08 3.58
C THR A 153 3.02 -11.56 4.84
N ALA A 154 1.88 -12.14 5.18
CA ALA A 154 1.07 -11.72 6.32
C ALA A 154 1.74 -11.96 7.67
N CYS A 155 2.59 -12.99 7.81
CA CYS A 155 3.08 -13.50 9.09
C CYS A 155 4.59 -13.67 9.17
N ARG A 156 5.12 -13.53 10.41
CA ARG A 156 6.41 -14.11 10.85
C ARG A 156 6.20 -15.54 11.35
N GLU A 157 7.29 -16.28 11.52
CA GLU A 157 7.33 -17.72 11.82
C GLU A 157 6.54 -18.18 13.06
N ASP A 158 6.33 -17.35 14.06
CA ASP A 158 5.85 -17.74 15.39
C ASP A 158 4.43 -17.32 15.75
N GLU A 159 3.65 -16.73 14.81
CA GLU A 159 2.38 -16.08 15.10
C GLU A 159 1.21 -16.67 14.33
N SER A 160 0.05 -16.86 15.00
CA SER A 160 -1.22 -17.27 14.36
C SER A 160 -1.94 -16.06 13.77
N ALA A 161 -2.48 -16.17 12.56
CA ALA A 161 -3.25 -15.09 11.94
C ALA A 161 -4.54 -14.80 12.73
N MET A 162 -4.82 -13.53 12.97
CA MET A 162 -6.08 -13.09 13.56
C MET A 162 -7.13 -12.89 12.46
N GLU A 163 -8.26 -13.56 12.56
CA GLU A 163 -9.45 -13.27 11.76
C GLU A 163 -10.32 -12.24 12.50
N ALA A 164 -10.61 -11.12 11.86
CA ALA A 164 -11.57 -10.13 12.33
C ALA A 164 -12.70 -10.01 11.29
N GLY A 165 -13.91 -10.36 11.66
CA GLY A 165 -15.10 -10.09 10.83
C GLY A 165 -15.23 -10.89 9.53
N GLY A 166 -14.54 -12.04 9.36
CA GLY A 166 -14.65 -12.90 8.18
C GLY A 166 -13.65 -12.59 7.06
N HIS A 167 -12.74 -11.65 7.25
CA HIS A 167 -11.60 -11.34 6.40
C HIS A 167 -10.29 -11.54 7.17
N GLY A 168 -9.20 -11.89 6.48
CA GLY A 168 -7.87 -11.78 7.04
C GLY A 168 -7.52 -10.31 7.28
N LEU A 169 -7.15 -9.93 8.52
CA LEU A 169 -6.77 -8.54 8.87
C LEU A 169 -5.71 -7.99 7.92
N PHE A 170 -4.77 -8.83 7.49
CA PHE A 170 -3.73 -8.44 6.54
C PHE A 170 -4.33 -7.99 5.19
N THR A 171 -5.27 -8.75 4.63
CA THR A 171 -5.89 -8.39 3.34
C THR A 171 -6.83 -7.20 3.46
N GLU A 172 -7.52 -7.02 4.58
CA GLU A 172 -8.28 -5.80 4.85
C GLU A 172 -7.36 -4.56 4.82
N LEU A 173 -6.22 -4.62 5.51
CA LEU A 173 -5.22 -3.54 5.50
C LEU A 173 -4.57 -3.34 4.12
N LEU A 174 -4.32 -4.43 3.36
CA LEU A 174 -3.82 -4.37 1.98
C LEU A 174 -4.81 -3.64 1.07
N CYS A 175 -6.09 -3.97 1.15
CA CYS A 175 -7.15 -3.31 0.38
C CYS A 175 -7.30 -1.83 0.78
N SER A 176 -7.28 -1.52 2.08
CA SER A 176 -7.30 -0.14 2.59
C SER A 176 -6.10 0.68 2.09
N ALA A 177 -4.90 0.09 2.10
CA ALA A 177 -3.70 0.70 1.54
C ALA A 177 -3.88 1.05 0.06
N LEU A 178 -4.43 0.12 -0.74
CA LEU A 178 -4.71 0.28 -2.18
C LEU A 178 -5.86 1.24 -2.48
N GLN A 179 -6.77 1.47 -1.55
CA GLN A 179 -7.85 2.46 -1.66
C GLN A 179 -7.39 3.89 -1.37
N GLY A 180 -6.12 4.09 -1.03
CA GLY A 180 -5.51 5.41 -0.83
C GLY A 180 -4.76 5.57 0.48
N GLY A 181 -4.89 4.63 1.43
CA GLY A 181 -4.21 4.69 2.73
C GLY A 181 -2.69 4.75 2.63
N ALA A 182 -2.11 4.13 1.59
CA ALA A 182 -0.67 4.11 1.32
C ALA A 182 -0.22 5.02 0.18
N ALA A 183 -1.09 5.93 -0.28
CA ALA A 183 -0.76 6.83 -1.39
C ALA A 183 0.30 7.86 -1.00
N ASP A 184 1.25 8.10 -1.88
CA ASP A 184 2.16 9.24 -1.80
C ASP A 184 1.45 10.56 -2.19
N PHE A 185 2.19 11.66 -2.19
CA PHE A 185 1.64 12.98 -2.53
C PHE A 185 1.08 13.07 -3.96
N ASN A 186 1.59 12.25 -4.87
CA ASN A 186 1.16 12.18 -6.27
C ASN A 186 0.04 11.14 -6.49
N GLY A 187 -0.44 10.53 -5.42
CA GLY A 187 -1.45 9.48 -5.48
C GLY A 187 -0.92 8.11 -5.91
N ASN A 188 0.41 7.90 -5.96
CA ASN A 188 0.98 6.60 -6.29
C ASN A 188 1.01 5.69 -5.07
N ILE A 189 0.65 4.43 -5.28
CA ILE A 189 0.71 3.39 -4.27
C ILE A 189 1.67 2.31 -4.76
N THR A 190 2.71 2.02 -4.00
CA THR A 190 3.74 1.02 -4.30
C THR A 190 3.69 -0.13 -3.30
N ILE A 191 4.31 -1.28 -3.62
CA ILE A 191 4.39 -2.38 -2.65
C ILE A 191 5.15 -1.97 -1.37
N GLY A 192 6.14 -1.10 -1.48
CA GLY A 192 6.88 -0.57 -0.34
C GLY A 192 6.02 0.35 0.55
N SER A 193 5.18 1.22 -0.05
CA SER A 193 4.26 2.06 0.71
C SER A 193 3.11 1.24 1.34
N ILE A 194 2.66 0.17 0.67
CA ILE A 194 1.70 -0.79 1.24
C ILE A 194 2.30 -1.47 2.47
N TYR A 195 3.52 -2.00 2.38
CA TYR A 195 4.20 -2.60 3.52
C TYR A 195 4.30 -1.63 4.71
N ALA A 196 4.77 -0.40 4.47
CA ALA A 196 4.89 0.61 5.51
C ALA A 196 3.52 0.99 6.14
N TYR A 197 2.44 0.99 5.33
CA TYR A 197 1.09 1.22 5.82
C TYR A 197 0.62 0.08 6.73
N ILE A 198 0.78 -1.17 6.29
CA ILE A 198 0.38 -2.35 7.04
C ILE A 198 1.21 -2.48 8.34
N ASP A 199 2.54 -2.36 8.25
CA ASP A 199 3.45 -2.50 9.42
C ASP A 199 3.11 -1.51 10.55
N ARG A 200 2.83 -0.24 10.22
CA ARG A 200 2.43 0.77 11.22
C ARG A 200 1.01 0.60 11.77
N SER A 201 0.16 -0.19 11.08
CA SER A 201 -1.21 -0.45 11.51
C SER A 201 -1.29 -1.54 12.58
N PHE A 202 -0.23 -2.33 12.73
CA PHE A 202 -0.12 -3.36 13.78
C PHE A 202 0.49 -2.79 15.07
N GLY A 203 -0.03 -3.22 16.21
CA GLY A 203 0.51 -2.93 17.54
C GLY A 203 1.81 -3.69 17.82
N GLU A 204 2.44 -3.40 18.97
CA GLU A 204 3.73 -4.03 19.36
C GLU A 204 3.65 -5.56 19.52
N TRP A 205 2.47 -6.10 19.85
CA TRP A 205 2.22 -7.51 20.15
C TRP A 205 1.44 -8.22 19.03
N GLU A 206 1.18 -7.53 17.92
CA GLU A 206 0.46 -8.08 16.80
C GLU A 206 1.41 -8.64 15.74
N GLN A 207 0.86 -9.51 14.93
CA GLN A 207 1.54 -10.19 13.83
C GLN A 207 2.06 -9.20 12.80
N ARG A 208 3.38 -9.18 12.54
CA ARG A 208 3.98 -8.24 11.60
C ARG A 208 4.23 -8.88 10.24
N PRO A 209 3.93 -8.16 9.15
CA PRO A 209 4.24 -8.63 7.81
C PRO A 209 5.75 -8.74 7.58
N VAL A 210 6.15 -9.67 6.70
CA VAL A 210 7.52 -9.76 6.21
C VAL A 210 7.59 -9.20 4.80
N PHE A 211 8.54 -8.30 4.55
CA PHE A 211 8.77 -7.71 3.24
C PHE A 211 10.21 -7.95 2.80
N LYS A 212 10.37 -8.56 1.61
CA LYS A 212 11.66 -8.75 0.96
C LYS A 212 11.58 -8.22 -0.47
N THR A 213 12.57 -7.43 -0.89
CA THR A 213 12.55 -6.82 -2.22
C THR A 213 13.97 -6.61 -2.76
N ASN A 214 14.10 -6.74 -4.08
CA ASN A 214 15.30 -6.39 -4.84
C ASN A 214 14.89 -5.59 -6.08
N VAL A 215 14.67 -4.31 -5.91
CA VAL A 215 14.26 -3.38 -6.97
C VAL A 215 15.10 -2.10 -6.92
N SER A 216 15.42 -1.54 -8.07
CA SER A 216 16.07 -0.23 -8.17
C SER A 216 15.11 0.93 -7.88
N ALA A 217 13.82 0.74 -8.21
CA ALA A 217 12.74 1.67 -7.91
C ALA A 217 11.42 0.90 -7.81
N PHE A 218 10.55 1.33 -6.90
CA PHE A 218 9.22 0.73 -6.78
C PHE A 218 8.31 1.19 -7.92
N VAL A 219 7.68 0.24 -8.59
CA VAL A 219 6.60 0.54 -9.54
C VAL A 219 5.33 0.93 -8.79
N SER A 220 4.61 1.93 -9.29
CA SER A 220 3.27 2.25 -8.79
C SER A 220 2.29 1.12 -9.13
N LEU A 221 1.71 0.47 -8.14
CA LEU A 221 0.70 -0.59 -8.31
C LEU A 221 -0.67 -0.01 -8.63
N LYS A 222 -0.98 1.14 -8.07
CA LYS A 222 -2.23 1.87 -8.30
C LYS A 222 -1.97 3.36 -8.20
N LYS A 223 -2.74 4.13 -8.94
CA LYS A 223 -2.85 5.58 -8.77
C LYS A 223 -4.24 5.92 -8.26
N VAL A 224 -4.29 6.73 -7.23
CA VAL A 224 -5.52 7.32 -6.70
C VAL A 224 -5.44 8.84 -6.81
N GLU A 225 -6.54 9.52 -6.57
CA GLU A 225 -6.54 10.97 -6.54
C GLU A 225 -5.65 11.47 -5.39
N PRO A 226 -4.68 12.37 -5.65
CA PRO A 226 -3.79 12.86 -4.63
C PRO A 226 -4.56 13.70 -3.60
N LYS A 227 -4.14 13.66 -2.33
CA LYS A 227 -4.77 14.45 -1.24
C LYS A 227 -4.72 15.95 -1.50
N VAL A 228 -3.67 16.40 -2.16
CA VAL A 228 -3.49 17.79 -2.58
C VAL A 228 -3.29 17.80 -4.09
N PRO A 229 -4.12 18.55 -4.84
CA PRO A 229 -3.98 18.65 -6.30
C PRO A 229 -2.60 19.13 -6.73
N LEU A 230 -2.08 18.56 -7.81
CA LEU A 230 -0.74 18.91 -8.33
C LEU A 230 -0.65 20.41 -8.70
N SER A 231 -1.77 21.04 -9.08
CA SER A 231 -1.85 22.49 -9.32
C SER A 231 -1.43 23.30 -8.08
N ILE A 232 -1.73 22.84 -6.88
CA ILE A 232 -1.34 23.52 -5.62
C ILE A 232 0.15 23.34 -5.33
N PHE A 233 0.74 22.18 -5.67
CA PHE A 233 2.20 22.03 -5.59
C PHE A 233 2.93 23.05 -6.50
N ARG A 234 2.40 23.28 -7.70
CA ARG A 234 2.96 24.25 -8.66
C ARG A 234 2.88 25.69 -8.18
N GLU A 235 2.00 25.99 -7.22
CA GLU A 235 1.93 27.31 -6.58
C GLU A 235 3.01 27.55 -5.52
N LEU A 236 3.78 26.52 -5.11
CA LEU A 236 4.82 26.68 -4.10
C LEU A 236 5.78 27.87 -4.36
N PRO A 237 6.32 28.09 -5.59
CA PRO A 237 7.18 29.24 -5.87
C PRO A 237 6.45 30.59 -5.89
N ASN A 238 5.12 30.59 -6.07
CA ASN A 238 4.29 31.79 -6.02
C ASN A 238 3.89 32.13 -4.58
N LEU A 239 3.79 31.11 -3.70
CA LEU A 239 3.49 31.27 -2.27
C LEU A 239 4.74 31.62 -1.47
N PHE A 240 5.92 31.14 -1.88
CA PHE A 240 7.21 31.39 -1.25
C PHE A 240 8.24 31.78 -2.30
N SER A 241 8.72 33.02 -2.28
CA SER A 241 9.70 33.54 -3.25
C SER A 241 11.07 32.90 -3.08
N SER A 242 11.38 32.41 -1.87
CA SER A 242 12.59 31.65 -1.53
C SER A 242 12.29 30.51 -0.55
N GLN A 243 13.23 29.56 -0.45
CA GLN A 243 13.09 28.40 0.43
C GLN A 243 13.07 28.75 1.93
N ASP A 244 13.67 29.88 2.29
CA ASP A 244 13.81 30.32 3.66
C ASP A 244 12.88 31.46 4.03
N GLU A 245 11.97 31.81 3.11
CA GLU A 245 10.96 32.82 3.34
C GLU A 245 9.96 32.39 4.41
N ILE A 246 9.62 33.32 5.29
CA ILE A 246 8.43 33.25 6.15
C ILE A 246 7.33 34.02 5.42
N HIS A 247 6.32 33.29 4.93
CA HIS A 247 5.12 33.89 4.36
C HIS A 247 4.32 34.51 5.50
N SER A 248 4.26 35.84 5.56
CA SER A 248 3.54 36.58 6.59
C SER A 248 2.03 36.32 6.47
N LEU A 249 1.41 36.01 7.60
CA LEU A 249 -0.02 35.87 7.72
C LEU A 249 -0.56 37.00 8.60
N ASP A 250 -1.83 37.34 8.41
CA ASP A 250 -2.58 38.24 9.27
C ASP A 250 -4.06 37.80 9.33
N PRO A 251 -4.92 38.39 10.20
CA PRO A 251 -6.29 37.95 10.34
C PRO A 251 -7.17 37.98 9.09
N SER A 252 -6.74 38.67 7.99
CA SER A 252 -7.46 38.66 6.71
C SER A 252 -7.37 37.33 5.95
N TYR A 253 -6.46 36.43 6.36
CA TYR A 253 -6.34 35.09 5.79
C TYR A 253 -7.39 34.12 6.35
N GLU A 254 -7.93 34.37 7.55
CA GLU A 254 -8.90 33.47 8.20
C GLU A 254 -10.34 33.78 7.75
N TYR A 255 -10.99 32.83 7.09
CA TYR A 255 -12.31 33.03 6.49
C TYR A 255 -13.43 33.30 7.52
N THR A 256 -13.27 32.78 8.76
CA THR A 256 -14.24 33.01 9.85
C THR A 256 -14.10 34.41 10.43
N ASN A 257 -13.02 35.13 10.14
CA ASN A 257 -12.82 36.49 10.64
C ASN A 257 -13.61 37.52 9.80
N CYS A 258 -14.92 37.31 9.71
CA CYS A 258 -15.87 38.13 8.97
C CYS A 258 -17.09 38.45 9.80
N PRO A 259 -17.82 39.57 9.53
CA PRO A 259 -18.95 40.04 10.36
C PRO A 259 -20.14 39.09 10.48
N GLU A 260 -20.24 38.09 9.60
CA GLU A 260 -21.29 37.07 9.57
C GLU A 260 -21.12 36.02 10.69
N GLU A 261 -19.92 35.89 11.26
CA GLU A 261 -19.60 34.90 12.26
C GLU A 261 -19.77 35.46 13.72
N GLN A 262 -20.18 34.60 14.63
CA GLN A 262 -20.48 34.99 16.04
C GLN A 262 -19.25 34.88 16.96
N HIS A 263 -18.14 35.51 16.61
CA HIS A 263 -16.93 35.51 17.44
C HIS A 263 -16.24 36.89 17.41
N LYS A 264 -15.22 37.08 18.25
CA LYS A 264 -14.47 38.33 18.33
C LYS A 264 -13.67 38.54 17.02
N LEU A 265 -14.03 39.59 16.31
CA LEU A 265 -13.34 39.96 15.07
C LEU A 265 -12.05 40.72 15.35
N VAL A 266 -11.01 40.45 14.53
CA VAL A 266 -9.71 41.11 14.59
C VAL A 266 -9.39 41.73 13.22
N LYS A 267 -8.96 42.99 13.21
CA LYS A 267 -8.54 43.64 11.96
C LYS A 267 -7.14 43.19 11.55
N PRO A 268 -6.86 43.05 10.24
CA PRO A 268 -7.78 43.22 9.09
C PRO A 268 -8.78 42.07 8.96
N TYR A 269 -10.00 42.32 8.46
CA TYR A 269 -11.01 41.29 8.26
C TYR A 269 -10.71 40.41 7.05
N ALA A 270 -11.38 39.27 6.98
CA ALA A 270 -11.21 38.28 5.94
C ALA A 270 -11.25 38.91 4.53
N ASN A 271 -10.26 38.58 3.73
CA ASN A 271 -10.12 39.01 2.35
C ASN A 271 -10.12 37.78 1.43
N LYS A 272 -10.93 37.80 0.37
CA LYS A 272 -11.13 36.65 -0.51
C LYS A 272 -9.83 36.07 -1.08
N ASP A 273 -8.90 36.94 -1.49
CA ASP A 273 -7.63 36.48 -2.09
C ASP A 273 -6.72 35.86 -1.05
N ASN A 274 -6.61 36.46 0.14
CA ASN A 274 -5.83 35.92 1.24
C ASN A 274 -6.43 34.60 1.77
N VAL A 275 -7.76 34.53 1.90
CA VAL A 275 -8.47 33.29 2.28
C VAL A 275 -8.18 32.15 1.28
N ASN A 276 -8.17 32.43 -0.02
CA ASN A 276 -7.84 31.42 -1.04
C ASN A 276 -6.37 30.95 -0.93
N LYS A 277 -5.43 31.86 -0.74
CA LYS A 277 -4.02 31.50 -0.47
C LYS A 277 -3.90 30.68 0.82
N PHE A 278 -4.62 31.05 1.86
CA PHE A 278 -4.58 30.35 3.13
C PHE A 278 -5.07 28.91 3.00
N LYS A 279 -6.14 28.66 2.25
CA LYS A 279 -6.61 27.31 1.94
C LYS A 279 -5.54 26.46 1.25
N GLN A 280 -4.79 27.04 0.32
CA GLN A 280 -3.68 26.34 -0.34
C GLN A 280 -2.56 26.03 0.66
N LEU A 281 -2.18 26.99 1.50
CA LEU A 281 -1.18 26.80 2.57
C LEU A 281 -1.60 25.73 3.58
N GLN A 282 -2.88 25.70 3.97
CA GLN A 282 -3.44 24.68 4.85
C GLN A 282 -3.41 23.28 4.21
N GLN A 283 -3.72 23.17 2.90
CA GLN A 283 -3.59 21.91 2.17
C GLN A 283 -2.13 21.43 2.13
N LEU A 284 -1.18 22.32 1.84
CA LEU A 284 0.25 22.01 1.88
C LEU A 284 0.73 21.61 3.29
N GLN A 285 0.18 22.26 4.34
CA GLN A 285 0.44 21.89 5.72
C GLN A 285 -0.09 20.49 6.04
N SER A 286 -1.27 20.12 5.55
CA SER A 286 -1.88 18.80 5.81
C SER A 286 -1.05 17.62 5.34
N ILE A 287 -0.12 17.85 4.42
CA ILE A 287 0.83 16.87 3.89
C ILE A 287 2.29 17.15 4.32
N GLY A 288 2.47 18.05 5.29
CA GLY A 288 3.77 18.31 5.92
C GLY A 288 4.76 19.13 5.09
N LEU A 289 4.31 19.88 4.07
CA LEU A 289 5.18 20.76 3.28
C LEU A 289 5.32 22.18 3.86
N VAL A 290 4.33 22.61 4.62
CA VAL A 290 4.26 23.92 5.27
C VAL A 290 4.02 23.72 6.76
N GLU A 291 4.59 24.59 7.59
CA GLU A 291 4.35 24.64 9.03
C GLU A 291 4.17 26.07 9.50
N PRO A 292 3.31 26.32 10.52
CA PRO A 292 3.20 27.64 11.14
C PRO A 292 4.48 28.01 11.88
N VAL A 293 4.75 29.32 11.99
CA VAL A 293 5.89 29.88 12.73
C VAL A 293 5.39 30.42 14.07
N GLU A 294 6.07 30.04 15.16
CA GLU A 294 5.77 30.45 16.55
C GLU A 294 4.40 30.04 17.08
N GLU A 295 3.62 29.30 16.30
CA GLU A 295 2.28 28.84 16.64
C GLU A 295 2.11 27.35 16.37
N GLN A 296 1.16 26.71 17.06
CA GLN A 296 0.87 25.30 16.87
C GLN A 296 -0.03 25.04 15.65
N TYR A 297 -0.92 25.98 15.33
CA TYR A 297 -1.92 25.85 14.27
C TYR A 297 -1.90 27.05 13.34
N MET A 298 -2.17 26.81 12.04
CA MET A 298 -2.25 27.85 11.01
C MET A 298 -3.27 28.94 11.36
N TYR A 299 -4.39 28.58 11.99
CA TYR A 299 -5.39 29.53 12.48
C TYR A 299 -4.75 30.58 13.40
N PHE A 300 -4.00 30.14 14.41
CA PHE A 300 -3.35 31.07 15.33
C PHE A 300 -2.24 31.86 14.65
N ALA A 301 -1.52 31.27 13.71
CA ALA A 301 -0.53 31.98 12.92
C ALA A 301 -1.14 33.16 12.13
N ALA A 302 -2.34 32.98 11.58
CA ALA A 302 -3.08 34.06 10.94
C ALA A 302 -3.61 35.08 11.95
N MET A 303 -4.31 34.63 13.01
CA MET A 303 -4.95 35.55 13.98
C MET A 303 -3.94 36.35 14.82
N ASN A 304 -2.75 35.81 15.08
CA ASN A 304 -1.68 36.46 15.82
C ASN A 304 -0.64 37.16 14.93
N SER A 305 -0.87 37.20 13.61
CA SER A 305 -0.02 37.88 12.62
C SER A 305 1.44 37.42 12.65
N THR A 306 1.68 36.12 12.74
CA THR A 306 3.02 35.52 12.67
C THR A 306 3.37 35.11 11.22
N GLY A 307 3.17 33.86 10.83
CA GLY A 307 3.43 33.41 9.48
C GLY A 307 3.51 31.90 9.36
N CYS A 308 3.89 31.46 8.19
CA CYS A 308 4.21 30.05 7.93
C CYS A 308 5.46 29.93 7.04
N ARG A 309 6.12 28.78 7.08
CA ARG A 309 7.33 28.50 6.32
C ARG A 309 7.31 27.10 5.72
N LEU A 310 8.21 26.87 4.76
CA LEU A 310 8.45 25.53 4.21
C LEU A 310 9.17 24.65 5.22
N THR A 311 8.69 23.42 5.41
CA THR A 311 9.43 22.37 6.10
C THR A 311 10.64 21.93 5.26
N PRO A 312 11.60 21.12 5.78
CA PRO A 312 12.67 20.55 4.95
C PRO A 312 12.13 19.80 3.72
N LEU A 313 11.01 19.07 3.86
CA LEU A 313 10.34 18.41 2.76
C LEU A 313 9.72 19.42 1.78
N GLY A 314 9.08 20.48 2.31
CA GLY A 314 8.53 21.58 1.52
C GLY A 314 9.60 22.28 0.68
N LYS A 315 10.79 22.54 1.26
CA LYS A 315 11.95 23.11 0.53
C LYS A 315 12.42 22.21 -0.61
N HIS A 316 12.41 20.88 -0.41
CA HIS A 316 12.72 19.93 -1.47
C HIS A 316 11.74 20.02 -2.63
N TYR A 317 10.42 19.96 -2.35
CA TYR A 317 9.39 20.07 -3.39
C TYR A 317 9.37 21.44 -4.06
N TRP A 318 9.60 22.52 -3.32
CA TRP A 318 9.74 23.86 -3.90
C TRP A 318 10.85 23.91 -4.98
N ARG A 319 12.02 23.26 -4.72
CA ARG A 319 13.11 23.15 -5.72
C ARG A 319 12.69 22.33 -6.94
N LEU A 320 11.99 21.22 -6.72
CA LEU A 320 11.53 20.38 -7.83
C LEU A 320 10.57 21.14 -8.75
N VAL A 321 9.60 21.85 -8.17
CA VAL A 321 8.67 22.69 -8.95
C VAL A 321 9.42 23.82 -9.67
N LYS A 322 10.31 24.53 -8.97
CA LYS A 322 11.06 25.64 -9.57
C LYS A 322 11.96 25.21 -10.72
N ASN A 323 12.43 23.97 -10.72
CA ASN A 323 13.27 23.39 -11.77
C ASN A 323 12.47 22.62 -12.83
N ASP A 324 11.13 22.75 -12.85
CA ASP A 324 10.22 22.07 -13.77
C ASP A 324 10.34 20.53 -13.77
N ASN A 325 10.58 19.97 -12.58
CA ASN A 325 10.70 18.53 -12.36
C ASN A 325 9.39 17.89 -11.84
N ILE A 326 8.33 18.71 -11.64
CA ILE A 326 6.98 18.28 -11.23
C ILE A 326 5.93 19.11 -11.98
#